data_c58664268a5d27c2127dc9c9a4f9987d
#
_entry.id   c58664268a5d27c2127dc9c9a4f9987d
#
_cell.length_a   1.000
_cell.length_b   1.000
_cell.length_c   1.000
_cell.angle_alpha   90.00
_cell.angle_beta   90.00
_cell.angle_gamma   90.00
#
_symmetry.space_group_name_H-M   'P 1'
#
loop_
_entity.id
_entity.type
_entity.pdbx_description
1 polymer ?
#
loop_
_entity_poly.entity_id
_entity_poly.type
_entity_poly.pdbx_seq_one_letter_code
_entity_poly.pdbx_strand_id
1 'polypeptide(L)'
;MIYLKNPQQIECMRKAGALLYDVLCRLREAIKPGMSTAELDVYAEQLIRKHKAIPSFLDYNGYPASICTSINEVVCHGIPDPERVLQDGDIINVDCSTILDGYYSDSSRMFCIGDVSPEKKRLVEITRQSIEVGLKEVKPWNFLGDMGAAIHDFVRENGYSV
;
A
#
# COMPACT_ATOMS: atom_id res chain seq x y z
N MET A 1 -5.98 18.48 -17.62
CA MET A 1 -4.81 18.42 -18.54
C MET A 1 -3.98 17.21 -18.17
N ILE A 2 -3.56 16.38 -19.13
CA ILE A 2 -2.70 15.21 -18.88
C ILE A 2 -1.25 15.61 -19.13
N TYR A 3 -0.39 15.43 -18.13
CA TYR A 3 1.05 15.73 -18.24
C TYR A 3 1.82 14.43 -18.53
N LEU A 4 2.43 14.37 -19.70
CA LEU A 4 3.33 13.26 -20.05
C LEU A 4 4.69 13.49 -19.39
N LYS A 5 5.25 12.43 -18.83
CA LYS A 5 6.59 12.45 -18.23
C LYS A 5 7.65 12.16 -19.28
N ASN A 6 8.71 12.94 -19.29
CA ASN A 6 9.90 12.66 -20.12
C ASN A 6 10.75 11.52 -19.51
N PRO A 7 11.73 10.97 -20.22
CA PRO A 7 12.56 9.86 -19.73
C PRO A 7 13.26 10.14 -18.40
N GLN A 8 13.75 11.37 -18.20
CA GLN A 8 14.42 11.77 -16.95
C GLN A 8 13.45 11.79 -15.77
N GLN A 9 12.23 12.29 -15.99
CA GLN A 9 11.18 12.28 -14.97
C GLN A 9 10.72 10.86 -14.63
N ILE A 10 10.62 9.98 -15.63
CA ILE A 10 10.30 8.55 -15.42
C ILE A 10 11.37 7.89 -14.55
N GLU A 11 12.65 8.20 -14.79
CA GLU A 11 13.74 7.67 -13.96
C GLU A 11 13.69 8.18 -12.51
N CYS A 12 13.31 9.44 -12.30
CA CYS A 12 13.08 9.96 -10.95
C CYS A 12 11.91 9.23 -10.25
N MET A 13 10.80 9.01 -10.95
CA MET A 13 9.68 8.22 -10.42
C MET A 13 10.08 6.77 -10.12
N ARG A 14 10.93 6.16 -10.94
CA ARG A 14 11.46 4.81 -10.71
C ARG A 14 12.28 4.74 -9.43
N LYS A 15 13.13 5.75 -9.17
CA LYS A 15 13.91 5.84 -7.92
C LYS A 15 13.00 6.01 -6.70
N ALA A 16 11.99 6.88 -6.79
CA ALA A 16 11.01 7.05 -5.73
C ALA A 16 10.24 5.74 -5.45
N GLY A 17 9.81 5.03 -6.49
CA GLY A 17 9.16 3.73 -6.36
C GLY A 17 10.06 2.65 -5.77
N ALA A 18 11.34 2.60 -6.14
CA ALA A 18 12.32 1.66 -5.58
C ALA A 18 12.55 1.89 -4.08
N LEU A 19 12.60 3.16 -3.66
CA LEU A 19 12.69 3.54 -2.25
C LEU A 19 11.47 3.03 -1.47
N LEU A 20 10.27 3.31 -1.97
CA LEU A 20 9.03 2.88 -1.32
C LEU A 20 8.94 1.35 -1.22
N TYR A 21 9.37 0.65 -2.26
CA TYR A 21 9.45 -0.81 -2.24
C TYR A 21 10.39 -1.32 -1.12
N ASP A 22 11.58 -0.71 -0.93
CA ASP A 22 12.50 -1.07 0.17
C ASP A 22 11.84 -0.82 1.54
N VAL A 23 11.16 0.33 1.71
CA VAL A 23 10.43 0.63 2.95
C VAL A 23 9.39 -0.46 3.26
N LEU A 24 8.55 -0.82 2.28
CA LEU A 24 7.52 -1.85 2.46
C LEU A 24 8.12 -3.24 2.73
N CYS A 25 9.26 -3.58 2.13
CA CYS A 25 9.98 -4.82 2.43
C CYS A 25 10.49 -4.85 3.88
N ARG A 26 11.06 -3.75 4.37
CA ARG A 26 11.52 -3.66 5.77
C ARG A 26 10.38 -3.66 6.78
N LEU A 27 9.25 -3.03 6.45
CA LEU A 27 8.05 -3.13 7.25
C LEU A 27 7.57 -4.58 7.37
N ARG A 28 7.60 -5.34 6.26
CA ARG A 28 7.27 -6.77 6.26
C ARG A 28 8.15 -7.60 7.21
N GLU A 29 9.43 -7.26 7.31
CA GLU A 29 10.38 -7.97 8.19
C GLU A 29 10.17 -7.61 9.66
N ALA A 30 9.68 -6.41 9.95
CA ALA A 30 9.50 -5.89 11.31
C ALA A 30 8.14 -6.20 11.90
N ILE A 31 7.09 -6.25 11.08
CA ILE A 31 5.70 -6.38 11.51
C ILE A 31 5.44 -7.75 12.17
N LYS A 32 4.84 -7.74 13.36
CA LYS A 32 4.57 -8.95 14.13
C LYS A 32 3.43 -8.73 15.13
N PRO A 33 2.83 -9.82 15.67
CA PRO A 33 1.89 -9.71 16.78
C PRO A 33 2.51 -8.95 17.98
N GLY A 34 1.70 -8.16 18.67
CA GLY A 34 2.10 -7.36 19.81
C GLY A 34 2.67 -5.97 19.47
N MET A 35 2.90 -5.66 18.20
CA MET A 35 3.31 -4.33 17.74
C MET A 35 2.08 -3.43 17.60
N SER A 36 2.12 -2.21 18.10
CA SER A 36 1.07 -1.23 17.86
C SER A 36 1.19 -0.61 16.45
N THR A 37 0.09 -0.12 15.93
CA THR A 37 0.10 0.57 14.63
C THR A 37 0.86 1.89 14.68
N ALA A 38 0.92 2.56 15.84
CA ALA A 38 1.75 3.74 16.05
C ALA A 38 3.25 3.41 16.02
N GLU A 39 3.69 2.27 16.60
CA GLU A 39 5.09 1.82 16.47
C GLU A 39 5.47 1.53 15.02
N LEU A 40 4.53 0.96 14.26
CA LEU A 40 4.73 0.71 12.83
C LEU A 40 4.88 2.02 12.04
N ASP A 41 4.08 3.04 12.36
CA ASP A 41 4.15 4.38 11.75
C ASP A 41 5.51 5.05 12.01
N VAL A 42 5.94 5.06 13.29
CA VAL A 42 7.25 5.62 13.67
C VAL A 42 8.39 4.91 12.93
N TYR A 43 8.32 3.59 12.81
CA TYR A 43 9.34 2.84 12.09
C TYR A 43 9.33 3.15 10.59
N ALA A 44 8.16 3.25 9.98
CA ALA A 44 8.02 3.64 8.57
C ALA A 44 8.60 5.04 8.30
N GLU A 45 8.27 6.01 9.16
CA GLU A 45 8.81 7.37 9.05
C GLU A 45 10.33 7.39 9.13
N GLN A 46 10.91 6.66 10.08
CA GLN A 46 12.37 6.57 10.22
C GLN A 46 13.03 6.01 8.96
N LEU A 47 12.44 4.96 8.36
CA LEU A 47 12.92 4.39 7.10
C LEU A 47 12.86 5.39 5.95
N ILE A 48 11.72 6.06 5.78
CA ILE A 48 11.52 7.07 4.72
C ILE A 48 12.55 8.20 4.86
N ARG A 49 12.70 8.76 6.05
CA ARG A 49 13.64 9.86 6.31
C ARG A 49 15.10 9.45 6.19
N LYS A 50 15.45 8.21 6.51
CA LYS A 50 16.80 7.64 6.29
C LYS A 50 17.18 7.67 4.81
N HIS A 51 16.23 7.51 3.91
CA HIS A 51 16.42 7.63 2.46
C HIS A 51 16.37 9.09 1.96
N LYS A 52 16.31 10.09 2.87
CA LYS A 52 16.17 11.52 2.55
C LYS A 52 14.86 11.84 1.81
N ALA A 53 13.86 10.99 1.92
CA ALA A 53 12.52 11.20 1.41
C ALA A 53 11.60 11.80 2.50
N ILE A 54 10.44 12.27 2.09
CA ILE A 54 9.42 12.85 2.95
C ILE A 54 8.20 11.93 2.92
N PRO A 55 7.60 11.54 4.09
CA PRO A 55 6.30 10.88 4.10
C PRO A 55 5.25 11.87 3.60
N SER A 56 4.51 11.50 2.54
CA SER A 56 3.61 12.46 1.89
C SER A 56 2.24 12.59 2.54
N PHE A 57 1.87 11.64 3.40
CA PHE A 57 0.60 11.71 4.14
C PHE A 57 0.68 12.64 5.34
N LEU A 58 1.83 12.71 6.01
CA LEU A 58 2.01 13.53 7.20
C LEU A 58 1.68 14.99 6.92
N ASP A 59 0.74 15.54 7.69
CA ASP A 59 0.20 16.91 7.56
C ASP A 59 -0.61 17.16 6.27
N TYR A 60 -0.80 16.16 5.39
CA TYR A 60 -1.65 16.31 4.21
C TYR A 60 -3.12 16.41 4.63
N ASN A 61 -3.73 17.57 4.40
CA ASN A 61 -5.09 17.89 4.83
C ASN A 61 -5.35 17.60 6.34
N GLY A 62 -4.33 17.73 7.18
CA GLY A 62 -4.41 17.48 8.62
C GLY A 62 -4.30 15.98 9.01
N TYR A 63 -3.88 15.10 8.10
CA TYR A 63 -3.61 13.70 8.45
C TYR A 63 -2.41 13.61 9.41
N PRO A 64 -2.55 12.91 10.57
CA PRO A 64 -1.57 13.05 11.66
C PRO A 64 -0.38 12.06 11.58
N ALA A 65 -0.28 11.21 10.57
CA ALA A 65 0.65 10.10 10.52
C ALA A 65 1.38 9.98 9.17
N SER A 66 2.44 9.20 9.13
CA SER A 66 3.28 8.99 7.96
C SER A 66 2.77 7.89 7.02
N ILE A 67 1.99 6.93 7.57
CA ILE A 67 1.35 5.83 6.83
C ILE A 67 -0.11 5.67 7.26
N CYS A 68 -0.90 4.93 6.46
CA CYS A 68 -2.20 4.43 6.92
C CYS A 68 -2.09 2.96 7.31
N THR A 69 -2.82 2.57 8.37
CA THR A 69 -2.83 1.21 8.92
C THR A 69 -4.26 0.70 9.08
N SER A 70 -4.72 -0.13 8.16
CA SER A 70 -6.12 -0.59 8.11
C SER A 70 -6.19 -2.08 8.44
N ILE A 71 -6.67 -2.40 9.66
CA ILE A 71 -6.73 -3.76 10.19
C ILE A 71 -8.12 -4.35 9.98
N ASN A 72 -8.17 -5.58 9.47
CA ASN A 72 -9.39 -6.39 9.29
C ASN A 72 -10.52 -5.62 8.56
N GLU A 73 -11.57 -5.21 9.30
CA GLU A 73 -12.75 -4.52 8.78
C GLU A 73 -12.53 -3.04 8.40
N VAL A 74 -11.40 -2.46 8.76
CA VAL A 74 -11.05 -1.08 8.36
C VAL A 74 -10.66 -1.09 6.89
N VAL A 75 -11.50 -0.49 6.04
CA VAL A 75 -11.34 -0.56 4.58
C VAL A 75 -10.10 0.18 4.09
N CYS A 76 -9.90 1.42 4.56
CA CYS A 76 -8.75 2.27 4.21
C CYS A 76 -8.55 3.40 5.21
N HIS A 77 -7.44 4.12 5.09
CA HIS A 77 -7.10 5.33 5.85
C HIS A 77 -7.15 5.16 7.38
N GLY A 78 -6.91 3.94 7.90
CA GLY A 78 -6.79 3.71 9.33
C GLY A 78 -5.64 4.55 9.90
N ILE A 79 -5.94 5.35 10.93
CA ILE A 79 -4.96 6.21 11.60
C ILE A 79 -4.15 5.34 12.57
N PRO A 80 -2.82 5.37 12.53
CA PRO A 80 -1.96 4.72 13.51
C PRO A 80 -2.28 5.15 14.94
N ASP A 81 -2.39 4.16 15.85
CA ASP A 81 -2.83 4.35 17.22
C ASP A 81 -1.98 3.47 18.17
N PRO A 82 -1.45 4.01 19.28
CA PRO A 82 -0.68 3.23 20.26
C PRO A 82 -1.51 2.14 20.96
N GLU A 83 -2.83 2.29 21.04
CA GLU A 83 -3.71 1.30 21.65
C GLU A 83 -4.14 0.20 20.65
N ARG A 84 -3.97 0.43 19.35
CA ARG A 84 -4.29 -0.55 18.30
C ARG A 84 -3.12 -1.49 18.07
N VAL A 85 -3.11 -2.59 18.83
CA VAL A 85 -2.05 -3.60 18.82
C VAL A 85 -2.42 -4.76 17.90
N LEU A 86 -1.50 -5.13 17.02
CA LEU A 86 -1.64 -6.25 16.09
C LEU A 86 -1.75 -7.58 16.84
N GLN A 87 -2.73 -8.39 16.46
CA GLN A 87 -2.97 -9.71 17.04
C GLN A 87 -2.63 -10.83 16.05
N ASP A 88 -2.37 -12.01 16.58
CA ASP A 88 -2.30 -13.22 15.78
C ASP A 88 -3.64 -13.43 15.04
N GLY A 89 -3.57 -13.72 13.75
CA GLY A 89 -4.76 -13.86 12.90
C GLY A 89 -5.28 -12.57 12.25
N ASP A 90 -4.66 -11.41 12.50
CA ASP A 90 -5.01 -10.18 11.81
C ASP A 90 -4.49 -10.15 10.36
N ILE A 91 -5.21 -9.43 9.52
CA ILE A 91 -4.69 -8.91 8.25
C ILE A 91 -4.65 -7.38 8.35
N ILE A 92 -3.59 -6.78 7.84
CA ILE A 92 -3.42 -5.32 7.86
C ILE A 92 -3.00 -4.83 6.49
N ASN A 93 -3.69 -3.80 5.98
CA ASN A 93 -3.19 -3.00 4.88
C ASN A 93 -2.32 -1.88 5.44
N VAL A 94 -1.07 -1.82 4.99
CA VAL A 94 -0.18 -0.69 5.24
C VAL A 94 -0.05 0.09 3.95
N ASP A 95 -0.54 1.31 3.96
CA ASP A 95 -0.49 2.22 2.83
C ASP A 95 0.54 3.32 3.10
N CYS A 96 1.45 3.48 2.16
CA CYS A 96 2.61 4.33 2.33
C CYS A 96 2.88 5.12 1.05
N SER A 97 3.05 6.43 1.21
CA SER A 97 3.40 7.31 0.11
C SER A 97 4.60 8.18 0.48
N THR A 98 5.51 8.39 -0.47
CA THR A 98 6.75 9.13 -0.25
C THR A 98 7.00 10.17 -1.33
N ILE A 99 7.77 11.20 -0.97
CA ILE A 99 8.29 12.20 -1.91
C ILE A 99 9.81 12.13 -1.88
N LEU A 100 10.42 11.81 -3.02
CA LEU A 100 11.86 11.83 -3.22
C LEU A 100 12.20 12.82 -4.34
N ASP A 101 12.99 13.85 -4.04
CA ASP A 101 13.41 14.89 -5.00
C ASP A 101 12.22 15.51 -5.77
N GLY A 102 11.07 15.68 -5.10
CA GLY A 102 9.85 16.23 -5.68
C GLY A 102 8.98 15.24 -6.47
N TYR A 103 9.35 13.95 -6.52
CA TYR A 103 8.58 12.90 -7.19
C TYR A 103 7.90 12.00 -6.17
N TYR A 104 6.61 11.78 -6.38
CA TYR A 104 5.78 10.94 -5.53
C TYR A 104 5.90 9.46 -5.92
N SER A 105 5.86 8.61 -4.91
CA SER A 105 5.55 7.18 -5.05
C SER A 105 4.52 6.79 -4.01
N ASP A 106 3.61 5.91 -4.38
CA ASP A 106 2.47 5.50 -3.59
C ASP A 106 2.21 4.01 -3.79
N SER A 107 2.05 3.27 -2.70
CA SER A 107 1.75 1.85 -2.75
C SER A 107 1.28 1.33 -1.41
N SER A 108 0.32 0.42 -1.43
CA SER A 108 -0.09 -0.31 -0.24
C SER A 108 0.25 -1.80 -0.32
N ARG A 109 0.35 -2.43 0.85
CA ARG A 109 0.59 -3.88 0.98
C ARG A 109 -0.26 -4.46 2.09
N MET A 110 -0.82 -5.64 1.79
CA MET A 110 -1.44 -6.48 2.82
C MET A 110 -0.39 -7.36 3.49
N PHE A 111 -0.46 -7.40 4.82
CA PHE A 111 0.34 -8.31 5.65
C PHE A 111 -0.58 -9.22 6.47
N CYS A 112 -0.25 -10.50 6.48
CA CYS A 112 -0.89 -11.49 7.35
C CYS A 112 -0.07 -11.59 8.64
N ILE A 113 -0.70 -11.42 9.79
CA ILE A 113 -0.05 -11.38 11.09
C ILE A 113 -0.23 -12.74 11.77
N GLY A 114 0.87 -13.45 11.97
CA GLY A 114 0.84 -14.78 12.58
C GLY A 114 0.03 -15.81 11.77
N ASP A 115 -0.79 -16.61 12.46
CA ASP A 115 -1.62 -17.65 11.81
C ASP A 115 -3.00 -17.14 11.43
N VAL A 116 -3.11 -16.67 10.21
CA VAL A 116 -4.31 -16.09 9.62
C VAL A 116 -5.19 -17.20 9.03
N SER A 117 -6.52 -17.06 9.20
CA SER A 117 -7.50 -18.03 8.68
C SER A 117 -7.39 -18.20 7.15
N PRO A 118 -7.73 -19.40 6.64
CA PRO A 118 -7.72 -19.66 5.19
C PRO A 118 -8.59 -18.70 4.39
N GLU A 119 -9.71 -18.25 4.95
CA GLU A 119 -10.64 -17.28 4.33
C GLU A 119 -9.97 -15.92 4.13
N LYS A 120 -9.33 -15.39 5.17
CA LYS A 120 -8.59 -14.11 5.09
C LYS A 120 -7.40 -14.22 4.13
N LYS A 121 -6.64 -15.32 4.19
CA LYS A 121 -5.53 -15.60 3.26
C LYS A 121 -6.01 -15.62 1.81
N ARG A 122 -7.18 -16.24 1.55
CA ARG A 122 -7.78 -16.29 0.23
C ARG A 122 -8.19 -14.89 -0.25
N LEU A 123 -8.82 -14.08 0.60
CA LEU A 123 -9.19 -12.70 0.28
C LEU A 123 -7.96 -11.88 -0.14
N VAL A 124 -6.89 -11.93 0.65
CA VAL A 124 -5.63 -11.22 0.36
C VAL A 124 -5.05 -11.67 -0.98
N GLU A 125 -5.02 -12.96 -1.25
CA GLU A 125 -4.45 -13.51 -2.48
C GLU A 125 -5.29 -13.16 -3.72
N ILE A 126 -6.61 -13.26 -3.67
CA ILE A 126 -7.49 -12.87 -4.78
C ILE A 126 -7.36 -11.37 -5.05
N THR A 127 -7.31 -10.54 -4.02
CA THR A 127 -7.09 -9.10 -4.15
C THR A 127 -5.73 -8.80 -4.82
N ARG A 128 -4.67 -9.49 -4.43
CA ARG A 128 -3.35 -9.36 -5.07
C ARG A 128 -3.38 -9.76 -6.55
N GLN A 129 -4.02 -10.89 -6.86
CA GLN A 129 -4.16 -11.37 -8.25
C GLN A 129 -4.99 -10.41 -9.11
N SER A 130 -6.01 -9.77 -8.54
CA SER A 130 -6.85 -8.82 -9.28
C SER A 130 -6.05 -7.64 -9.84
N ILE A 131 -5.03 -7.17 -9.10
CA ILE A 131 -4.11 -6.12 -9.56
C ILE A 131 -3.34 -6.61 -10.80
N GLU A 132 -2.82 -7.83 -10.78
CA GLU A 132 -2.08 -8.41 -11.91
C GLU A 132 -2.98 -8.58 -13.14
N VAL A 133 -4.24 -8.93 -12.93
CA VAL A 133 -5.26 -9.01 -14.02
C VAL A 133 -5.49 -7.61 -14.61
N GLY A 134 -5.74 -6.62 -13.76
CA GLY A 134 -5.94 -5.24 -14.21
C GLY A 134 -4.76 -4.66 -14.95
N LEU A 135 -3.53 -4.93 -14.49
CA LEU A 135 -2.31 -4.44 -15.14
C LEU A 135 -2.11 -4.97 -16.57
N LYS A 136 -2.68 -6.13 -16.90
CA LYS A 136 -2.64 -6.66 -18.29
C LYS A 136 -3.41 -5.78 -19.27
N GLU A 137 -4.37 -4.99 -18.77
CA GLU A 137 -5.16 -4.07 -19.59
C GLU A 137 -4.52 -2.67 -19.70
N VAL A 138 -3.42 -2.41 -19.01
CA VAL A 138 -2.66 -1.14 -19.13
C VAL A 138 -1.82 -1.19 -20.41
N LYS A 139 -2.46 -0.84 -21.52
CA LYS A 139 -1.88 -0.86 -22.88
C LYS A 139 -2.19 0.47 -23.57
N PRO A 140 -1.36 0.86 -24.55
CA PRO A 140 -1.70 1.99 -25.42
C PRO A 140 -3.10 1.82 -26.01
N TRP A 141 -3.88 2.88 -26.00
CA TRP A 141 -5.25 2.97 -26.57
C TRP A 141 -6.35 2.27 -25.76
N ASN A 142 -6.05 1.54 -24.70
CA ASN A 142 -7.04 1.08 -23.76
C ASN A 142 -7.53 2.23 -22.87
N PHE A 143 -8.74 2.08 -22.33
CA PHE A 143 -9.32 3.02 -21.39
C PHE A 143 -9.01 2.60 -19.94
N LEU A 144 -9.02 3.57 -19.02
CA LEU A 144 -8.89 3.28 -17.60
C LEU A 144 -10.01 2.33 -17.10
N GLY A 145 -11.20 2.44 -17.70
CA GLY A 145 -12.32 1.57 -17.43
C GLY A 145 -12.09 0.09 -17.77
N ASP A 146 -11.25 -0.21 -18.76
CA ASP A 146 -10.92 -1.60 -19.14
C ASP A 146 -10.19 -2.30 -17.99
N MET A 147 -9.23 -1.59 -17.35
CA MET A 147 -8.54 -2.10 -16.17
C MET A 147 -9.51 -2.32 -15.01
N GLY A 148 -10.42 -1.36 -14.75
CA GLY A 148 -11.42 -1.47 -13.70
C GLY A 148 -12.40 -2.63 -13.93
N ALA A 149 -12.86 -2.81 -15.17
CA ALA A 149 -13.73 -3.92 -15.56
C ALA A 149 -13.05 -5.28 -15.36
N ALA A 150 -11.81 -5.43 -15.81
CA ALA A 150 -11.05 -6.67 -15.65
C ALA A 150 -10.85 -7.05 -14.17
N ILE A 151 -10.56 -6.08 -13.30
CA ILE A 151 -10.46 -6.29 -11.85
C ILE A 151 -11.82 -6.73 -11.29
N HIS A 152 -12.88 -5.99 -11.62
CA HIS A 152 -14.23 -6.26 -11.14
C HIS A 152 -14.70 -7.67 -11.51
N ASP A 153 -14.57 -8.05 -12.77
CA ASP A 153 -15.02 -9.36 -13.26
C ASP A 153 -14.25 -10.50 -12.59
N PHE A 154 -12.93 -10.40 -12.52
CA PHE A 154 -12.08 -11.38 -11.84
C PHE A 154 -12.47 -11.55 -10.35
N VAL A 155 -12.70 -10.45 -9.64
CA VAL A 155 -13.06 -10.48 -8.22
C VAL A 155 -14.43 -11.12 -8.02
N ARG A 156 -15.42 -10.79 -8.88
CA ARG A 156 -16.76 -11.39 -8.84
C ARG A 156 -16.77 -12.88 -9.16
N GLU A 157 -16.00 -13.32 -10.15
CA GLU A 157 -15.84 -14.74 -10.47
C GLU A 157 -15.26 -15.55 -9.31
N ASN A 158 -14.47 -14.90 -8.45
CA ASN A 158 -13.91 -15.50 -7.25
C ASN A 158 -14.81 -15.40 -6.01
N GLY A 159 -16.03 -14.84 -6.15
CA GLY A 159 -17.04 -14.77 -5.10
C GLY A 159 -16.91 -13.57 -4.16
N TYR A 160 -16.19 -12.53 -4.58
CA TYR A 160 -16.05 -11.27 -3.85
C TYR A 160 -16.72 -10.11 -4.60
N SER A 161 -16.65 -8.92 -4.03
CA SER A 161 -17.16 -7.67 -4.63
C SER A 161 -16.10 -6.57 -4.59
N VAL A 162 -16.23 -5.60 -5.49
CA VAL A 162 -15.44 -4.38 -5.53
C VAL A 162 -16.35 -3.21 -5.23
#